data_399511b4f1aba5d7c30d5f2eeeb0c921
#
_entry.id   399511b4f1aba5d7c30d5f2eeeb0c921
#
_cell.length_a   1.000
_cell.length_b   1.000
_cell.length_c   1.000
_cell.angle_alpha   90.00
_cell.angle_beta   90.00
_cell.angle_gamma   90.00
#
_symmetry.space_group_name_H-M   'P 1'
#
loop_
_entity.id
_entity.type
_entity.pdbx_description
1 polymer ?
#
loop_
_entity_poly.entity_id
_entity_poly.type
_entity_poly.pdbx_seq_one_letter_code
_entity_poly.pdbx_strand_id
1 'polypeptide(L)'
;DTAELKYFGLNVTVPGLKIAEYDSYNNPTVKDALGNTAKCYKMVLDPTVAPVGSKITVTAVASWYNGFQFVGDAAGIEHVVIGAKDTYTYPVRHERYSLTNNWVISNVEDNYFANKPGSTGGYVRGMAAKDGIMYFINRETESIVRVDGATGDMLDPIKITGDHLFQVENVDEATGETSWSDGVTLKFNDIKFDSEGNCLISGCITSQNQYFMVYEVDLETGAATLIFSERLGDNPDYAEIACRFDAFGVNGDIHGNACIMAADATGTWNVYRWLVEDGVVGQGELISILLDPESDESLAINAAGFGTAPQIFPQDELGSLFYVDGFNTLPMLFDEGGMLVEDFIKCPHGTALWNNEGDTTTLHTGLNG
;
A
#
# COMPACT_ATOMS: atom_id res chain seq x y z
N ASP A 1 -11.10 3.13 32.14
CA ASP A 1 -9.93 2.61 31.46
C ASP A 1 -8.74 3.55 31.63
N THR A 2 -7.54 3.03 31.93
CA THR A 2 -6.37 3.87 32.28
C THR A 2 -5.83 4.66 31.09
N ALA A 3 -6.12 4.26 29.87
CA ALA A 3 -5.74 4.97 28.65
C ALA A 3 -6.52 6.29 28.49
N GLU A 4 -7.77 6.34 28.90
CA GLU A 4 -8.63 7.54 28.81
C GLU A 4 -8.19 8.66 29.77
N LEU A 5 -7.59 8.31 30.90
CA LEU A 5 -7.09 9.28 31.88
C LEU A 5 -5.81 9.98 31.46
N LYS A 6 -5.04 9.40 30.55
CA LYS A 6 -3.74 9.93 30.10
C LYS A 6 -3.86 11.31 29.44
N TYR A 7 -4.95 11.56 28.72
CA TYR A 7 -5.15 12.79 27.95
C TYR A 7 -6.10 13.77 28.66
N PHE A 8 -6.63 13.41 29.83
CA PHE A 8 -7.55 14.26 30.58
C PHE A 8 -6.91 15.61 30.94
N GLY A 9 -7.59 16.68 30.58
CA GLY A 9 -7.13 18.05 30.81
C GLY A 9 -6.08 18.56 29.80
N LEU A 10 -5.67 17.72 28.84
CA LEU A 10 -4.78 18.14 27.77
C LEU A 10 -5.57 18.74 26.61
N ASN A 11 -4.97 19.72 25.93
CA ASN A 11 -5.45 20.16 24.64
C ASN A 11 -4.98 19.14 23.59
N VAL A 12 -5.94 18.55 22.87
CA VAL A 12 -5.71 17.49 21.89
C VAL A 12 -6.29 17.89 20.54
N THR A 13 -5.64 17.47 19.47
CA THR A 13 -6.19 17.56 18.11
C THR A 13 -6.47 16.15 17.62
N VAL A 14 -7.73 15.88 17.27
CA VAL A 14 -8.16 14.56 16.78
C VAL A 14 -8.78 14.74 15.39
N PRO A 15 -8.08 14.32 14.34
CA PRO A 15 -8.59 14.39 12.96
C PRO A 15 -9.53 13.22 12.65
N GLY A 16 -10.27 13.35 11.54
CA GLY A 16 -11.00 12.25 10.94
C GLY A 16 -12.27 11.80 11.68
N LEU A 17 -12.70 12.54 12.70
CA LEU A 17 -13.93 12.22 13.42
C LEU A 17 -15.16 12.51 12.54
N LYS A 18 -16.19 11.68 12.64
CA LYS A 18 -17.49 11.92 11.96
C LYS A 18 -18.52 12.45 12.95
N ILE A 19 -19.34 13.39 12.52
CA ILE A 19 -20.51 13.86 13.28
C ILE A 19 -21.57 12.75 13.27
N ALA A 20 -21.88 12.21 14.45
CA ALA A 20 -22.88 11.18 14.61
C ALA A 20 -24.29 11.78 14.84
N GLU A 21 -24.36 12.85 15.62
CA GLU A 21 -25.63 13.52 15.97
C GLU A 21 -25.36 14.92 16.51
N TYR A 22 -26.44 15.69 16.68
CA TYR A 22 -26.43 16.99 17.34
C TYR A 22 -27.39 17.00 18.55
N ASP A 23 -26.99 17.64 19.64
CA ASP A 23 -27.91 17.91 20.73
C ASP A 23 -28.81 19.14 20.42
N SER A 24 -29.76 19.43 21.34
CA SER A 24 -30.67 20.56 21.19
C SER A 24 -30.00 21.94 21.19
N TYR A 25 -28.72 22.01 21.49
CA TYR A 25 -27.90 23.22 21.47
C TYR A 25 -26.91 23.24 20.30
N ASN A 26 -27.06 22.34 19.35
CA ASN A 26 -26.18 22.15 18.22
C ASN A 26 -24.71 21.84 18.59
N ASN A 27 -24.49 21.18 19.75
CA ASN A 27 -23.19 20.60 19.99
C ASN A 27 -23.12 19.23 19.31
N PRO A 28 -22.12 18.94 18.49
CA PRO A 28 -22.02 17.65 17.85
C PRO A 28 -21.54 16.56 18.84
N THR A 29 -22.08 15.37 18.70
CA THR A 29 -21.46 14.12 19.15
C THR A 29 -20.72 13.56 17.95
N VAL A 30 -19.45 13.24 18.16
CA VAL A 30 -18.58 12.70 17.10
C VAL A 30 -18.29 11.24 17.38
N LYS A 31 -17.97 10.49 16.33
CA LYS A 31 -17.50 9.11 16.43
C LYS A 31 -16.19 8.94 15.67
N ASP A 32 -15.33 8.07 16.18
CA ASP A 32 -14.14 7.59 15.50
C ASP A 32 -14.46 6.42 14.55
N ALA A 33 -13.45 5.90 13.86
CA ALA A 33 -13.59 4.78 12.96
C ALA A 33 -13.95 3.46 13.66
N LEU A 34 -13.68 3.34 14.97
CA LEU A 34 -14.01 2.17 15.78
C LEU A 34 -15.44 2.26 16.37
N GLY A 35 -16.16 3.36 16.09
CA GLY A 35 -17.50 3.60 16.62
C GLY A 35 -17.53 4.17 18.03
N ASN A 36 -16.38 4.52 18.64
CA ASN A 36 -16.34 5.20 19.92
C ASN A 36 -16.88 6.63 19.76
N THR A 37 -17.66 7.09 20.72
CA THR A 37 -18.31 8.41 20.65
C THR A 37 -17.78 9.36 21.69
N ALA A 38 -17.73 10.65 21.33
CA ALA A 38 -17.39 11.74 22.22
C ALA A 38 -18.30 12.94 21.94
N LYS A 39 -18.77 13.60 22.99
CA LYS A 39 -19.53 14.84 22.88
C LYS A 39 -18.59 16.04 22.76
N CYS A 40 -18.84 16.94 21.83
CA CYS A 40 -18.14 18.23 21.74
C CYS A 40 -18.90 19.29 22.53
N TYR A 41 -18.61 19.44 23.82
CA TYR A 41 -19.34 20.34 24.70
C TYR A 41 -18.94 21.80 24.52
N LYS A 42 -19.93 22.68 24.32
CA LYS A 42 -19.81 24.11 24.01
C LYS A 42 -19.15 24.40 22.62
N MET A 43 -19.05 23.40 21.78
CA MET A 43 -18.49 23.52 20.45
C MET A 43 -19.61 23.56 19.42
N VAL A 44 -20.46 24.58 19.50
CA VAL A 44 -21.68 24.73 18.68
C VAL A 44 -21.35 24.85 17.20
N LEU A 45 -21.93 23.97 16.38
CA LEU A 45 -21.74 23.94 14.96
C LEU A 45 -23.11 23.99 14.24
N ASP A 46 -23.19 24.70 13.13
CA ASP A 46 -24.41 24.76 12.35
C ASP A 46 -24.64 23.46 11.57
N PRO A 47 -25.71 22.68 11.88
CA PRO A 47 -25.98 21.41 11.19
C PRO A 47 -26.25 21.56 9.68
N THR A 48 -26.52 22.78 9.19
CA THR A 48 -26.70 23.02 7.76
C THR A 48 -25.37 23.19 7.05
N VAL A 49 -24.33 23.61 7.78
CA VAL A 49 -22.96 23.75 7.28
C VAL A 49 -22.21 22.43 7.40
N ALA A 50 -22.41 21.73 8.52
CA ALA A 50 -21.78 20.45 8.79
C ALA A 50 -22.87 19.41 9.17
N PRO A 51 -23.56 18.80 8.22
CA PRO A 51 -24.59 17.80 8.50
C PRO A 51 -24.02 16.56 9.16
N VAL A 52 -24.90 15.75 9.78
CA VAL A 52 -24.54 14.41 10.31
C VAL A 52 -23.82 13.62 9.21
N GLY A 53 -22.72 12.93 9.57
CA GLY A 53 -21.86 12.25 8.64
C GLY A 53 -20.66 13.07 8.14
N SER A 54 -20.63 14.38 8.39
CA SER A 54 -19.48 15.23 8.04
C SER A 54 -18.24 14.81 8.83
N LYS A 55 -17.10 14.76 8.15
CA LYS A 55 -15.78 14.58 8.80
C LYS A 55 -15.30 15.92 9.36
N ILE A 56 -14.75 15.88 10.53
CA ILE A 56 -14.20 17.07 11.21
C ILE A 56 -12.90 16.71 11.92
N THR A 57 -12.06 17.72 12.08
CA THR A 57 -10.93 17.69 13.03
C THR A 57 -11.34 18.49 14.25
N VAL A 58 -11.19 17.91 15.45
CA VAL A 58 -11.51 18.57 16.71
C VAL A 58 -10.23 18.90 17.45
N THR A 59 -10.01 20.19 17.76
CA THR A 59 -8.96 20.66 18.66
C THR A 59 -9.61 21.21 19.93
N ALA A 60 -9.46 20.54 21.03
CA ALA A 60 -10.15 20.87 22.27
C ALA A 60 -9.48 20.24 23.49
N VAL A 61 -9.95 20.60 24.67
CA VAL A 61 -9.51 19.96 25.92
C VAL A 61 -10.23 18.63 26.09
N ALA A 62 -9.46 17.53 26.19
CA ALA A 62 -10.00 16.23 26.53
C ALA A 62 -10.54 16.24 27.98
N SER A 63 -11.78 15.82 28.18
CA SER A 63 -12.47 15.88 29.47
C SER A 63 -13.36 14.65 29.67
N TRP A 64 -13.86 14.50 30.88
CA TRP A 64 -14.78 13.42 31.26
C TRP A 64 -15.98 13.98 32.04
N TYR A 65 -17.16 13.77 31.50
CA TYR A 65 -18.43 14.02 32.21
C TYR A 65 -19.50 13.08 31.64
N ASN A 66 -19.84 12.04 32.39
CA ASN A 66 -20.72 10.94 31.93
C ASN A 66 -20.26 10.26 30.62
N GLY A 67 -18.96 10.26 30.37
CA GLY A 67 -18.33 9.77 29.18
C GLY A 67 -17.20 10.70 28.73
N PHE A 68 -16.41 10.25 27.74
CA PHE A 68 -15.36 11.07 27.15
C PHE A 68 -16.01 12.24 26.38
N GLN A 69 -15.43 13.42 26.50
CA GLN A 69 -15.89 14.61 25.78
C GLN A 69 -14.73 15.55 25.43
N PHE A 70 -14.96 16.31 24.38
CA PHE A 70 -14.15 17.46 24.02
C PHE A 70 -14.80 18.74 24.57
N VAL A 71 -14.01 19.62 25.17
CA VAL A 71 -14.49 20.90 25.72
C VAL A 71 -13.71 22.02 25.03
N GLY A 72 -14.41 22.90 24.35
CA GLY A 72 -13.80 24.00 23.61
C GLY A 72 -14.85 25.00 23.14
N ASP A 73 -14.56 25.62 22.01
CA ASP A 73 -15.48 26.49 21.26
C ASP A 73 -15.58 26.05 19.79
N ALA A 74 -16.44 26.68 19.03
CA ALA A 74 -16.67 26.33 17.63
C ALA A 74 -15.41 26.51 16.75
N ALA A 75 -14.47 27.37 17.14
CA ALA A 75 -13.22 27.57 16.42
C ALA A 75 -12.26 26.39 16.51
N GLY A 76 -12.48 25.51 17.52
CA GLY A 76 -11.73 24.26 17.65
C GLY A 76 -12.25 23.14 16.74
N ILE A 77 -13.28 23.38 15.93
CA ILE A 77 -13.76 22.40 14.96
C ILE A 77 -13.37 22.88 13.55
N GLU A 78 -12.46 22.19 12.96
CA GLU A 78 -12.15 22.32 11.53
C GLU A 78 -13.06 21.36 10.76
N HIS A 79 -14.00 21.92 10.02
CA HIS A 79 -14.84 21.14 9.13
C HIS A 79 -14.05 20.78 7.88
N VAL A 80 -13.70 19.53 7.76
CA VAL A 80 -13.23 18.97 6.50
C VAL A 80 -14.48 18.83 5.63
N VAL A 81 -14.70 19.77 4.72
CA VAL A 81 -15.76 19.67 3.72
C VAL A 81 -15.39 18.48 2.83
N ILE A 82 -15.90 17.30 3.19
CA ILE A 82 -15.98 16.21 2.23
C ILE A 82 -17.04 16.70 1.24
N GLY A 83 -16.57 17.17 0.12
CA GLY A 83 -17.25 17.92 -0.90
C GLY A 83 -18.77 17.97 -0.76
N ALA A 84 -19.32 19.14 -0.65
CA ALA A 84 -20.65 19.34 -1.19
C ALA A 84 -20.60 18.65 -2.56
N LYS A 85 -21.41 17.66 -2.76
CA LYS A 85 -21.39 16.70 -3.87
C LYS A 85 -21.41 17.36 -5.26
N ASP A 86 -21.48 18.69 -5.33
CA ASP A 86 -21.78 19.45 -6.54
C ASP A 86 -21.06 20.79 -6.71
N THR A 87 -20.07 21.16 -5.88
CA THR A 87 -19.40 22.45 -6.05
C THR A 87 -17.94 22.38 -6.49
N TYR A 88 -17.34 21.19 -6.55
CA TYR A 88 -16.07 21.04 -7.20
C TYR A 88 -16.31 21.04 -8.71
N THR A 89 -16.23 22.19 -9.30
CA THR A 89 -16.10 22.31 -10.75
C THR A 89 -14.69 21.77 -11.06
N TYR A 90 -14.63 20.50 -11.40
CA TYR A 90 -13.41 19.96 -11.99
C TYR A 90 -12.99 20.88 -13.13
N PRO A 91 -11.75 21.34 -13.17
CA PRO A 91 -11.28 22.08 -14.32
C PRO A 91 -11.58 21.20 -15.53
N VAL A 92 -12.47 21.68 -16.38
CA VAL A 92 -12.75 20.98 -17.65
C VAL A 92 -11.41 20.91 -18.35
N ARG A 93 -10.79 19.75 -18.39
CA ARG A 93 -9.59 19.53 -19.19
C ARG A 93 -10.02 19.68 -20.64
N HIS A 94 -9.81 20.87 -21.20
CA HIS A 94 -10.05 21.14 -22.61
C HIS A 94 -8.99 20.47 -23.49
N GLU A 95 -7.90 20.02 -22.91
CA GLU A 95 -6.86 19.28 -23.61
C GLU A 95 -7.18 17.79 -23.56
N ARG A 96 -7.48 17.24 -24.71
CA ARG A 96 -7.53 15.79 -24.90
C ARG A 96 -6.10 15.33 -25.10
N TYR A 97 -5.56 14.62 -24.12
CA TYR A 97 -4.31 13.92 -24.32
C TYR A 97 -4.59 12.72 -25.24
N SER A 98 -3.90 12.66 -26.36
CA SER A 98 -3.85 11.45 -27.17
C SER A 98 -2.60 10.67 -26.77
N LEU A 99 -2.78 9.41 -26.40
CA LEU A 99 -1.65 8.49 -26.24
C LEU A 99 -1.29 7.98 -27.63
N THR A 100 -0.04 8.19 -28.02
CA THR A 100 0.54 7.56 -29.21
C THR A 100 1.53 6.52 -28.76
N ASN A 101 1.44 5.31 -29.31
CA ASN A 101 2.45 4.28 -29.08
C ASN A 101 3.74 4.72 -29.79
N ASN A 102 4.81 4.90 -29.03
CA ASN A 102 6.13 5.11 -29.61
C ASN A 102 6.67 3.82 -30.21
N TRP A 103 6.43 2.73 -29.52
CA TRP A 103 6.81 1.37 -29.93
C TRP A 103 5.87 0.36 -29.26
N VAL A 104 5.85 -0.84 -29.81
CA VAL A 104 5.12 -1.99 -29.25
C VAL A 104 6.03 -3.21 -29.38
N ILE A 105 6.23 -3.94 -28.28
CA ILE A 105 6.89 -5.23 -28.27
C ILE A 105 5.80 -6.31 -28.20
N SER A 106 5.77 -7.20 -29.17
CA SER A 106 4.86 -8.32 -29.20
C SER A 106 5.52 -9.55 -28.58
N ASN A 107 4.93 -10.06 -27.51
CA ASN A 107 5.40 -11.33 -26.94
C ASN A 107 5.17 -12.53 -27.86
N VAL A 108 4.27 -12.41 -28.82
CA VAL A 108 3.95 -13.46 -29.80
C VAL A 108 4.96 -13.48 -30.95
N GLU A 109 5.37 -12.31 -31.42
CA GLU A 109 6.24 -12.16 -32.59
C GLU A 109 7.70 -12.08 -32.18
N ASP A 110 8.02 -11.35 -31.13
CA ASP A 110 9.39 -11.03 -30.74
C ASP A 110 9.93 -11.93 -29.63
N ASN A 111 9.06 -12.66 -28.94
CA ASN A 111 9.40 -13.57 -27.82
C ASN A 111 10.33 -12.94 -26.78
N TYR A 112 10.14 -11.66 -26.56
CA TYR A 112 11.01 -10.81 -25.74
C TYR A 112 11.10 -11.25 -24.30
N PHE A 113 9.97 -11.65 -23.77
CA PHE A 113 9.87 -12.13 -22.40
C PHE A 113 9.69 -13.64 -22.46
N ALA A 114 10.75 -14.34 -22.86
CA ALA A 114 10.77 -15.78 -23.12
C ALA A 114 9.81 -16.56 -22.21
N ASN A 115 8.56 -16.63 -22.62
CA ASN A 115 7.62 -17.57 -21.99
C ASN A 115 8.04 -18.95 -22.46
N LYS A 116 8.38 -19.82 -21.52
CA LYS A 116 8.68 -21.21 -21.84
C LYS A 116 7.49 -21.81 -22.55
N PRO A 117 7.66 -22.43 -23.73
CA PRO A 117 6.55 -23.07 -24.42
C PRO A 117 5.81 -24.03 -23.50
N GLY A 118 4.49 -23.83 -23.38
CA GLY A 118 3.62 -24.64 -22.53
C GLY A 118 3.49 -24.17 -21.09
N SER A 119 4.12 -23.04 -20.70
CA SER A 119 3.90 -22.41 -19.41
C SER A 119 2.71 -21.46 -19.46
N THR A 120 1.84 -21.51 -18.46
CA THR A 120 0.73 -20.56 -18.26
C THR A 120 1.12 -19.35 -17.41
N GLY A 121 2.32 -19.37 -16.82
CA GLY A 121 2.84 -18.29 -15.97
C GLY A 121 3.95 -17.52 -16.66
N GLY A 122 3.83 -16.19 -16.73
CA GLY A 122 4.93 -15.33 -17.20
C GLY A 122 6.18 -15.48 -16.33
N TYR A 123 7.32 -15.61 -16.96
CA TYR A 123 8.61 -15.63 -16.24
C TYR A 123 9.06 -14.24 -15.84
N VAL A 124 8.55 -13.22 -16.52
CA VAL A 124 8.76 -11.83 -16.15
C VAL A 124 7.65 -11.42 -15.18
N ARG A 125 8.07 -10.94 -14.04
CA ARG A 125 7.20 -10.39 -12.99
C ARG A 125 7.58 -8.94 -12.80
N GLY A 126 7.50 -8.34 -11.72
CA GLY A 126 7.90 -7.00 -11.36
C GLY A 126 8.55 -6.13 -12.46
N MET A 127 8.15 -4.90 -12.50
CA MET A 127 8.68 -3.88 -13.40
C MET A 127 9.06 -2.64 -12.61
N ALA A 128 10.19 -2.03 -13.00
CA ALA A 128 10.60 -0.72 -12.50
C ALA A 128 11.15 0.11 -13.66
N ALA A 129 11.22 1.42 -13.49
CA ALA A 129 11.79 2.32 -14.48
C ALA A 129 12.76 3.29 -13.79
N LYS A 130 13.90 3.53 -14.43
CA LYS A 130 14.89 4.50 -13.96
C LYS A 130 15.69 5.04 -15.17
N ASP A 131 15.91 6.34 -15.22
CA ASP A 131 16.73 7.02 -16.22
C ASP A 131 16.37 6.67 -17.68
N GLY A 132 15.06 6.52 -17.95
CA GLY A 132 14.55 6.18 -19.28
C GLY A 132 14.69 4.72 -19.67
N ILE A 133 15.14 3.86 -18.78
CA ILE A 133 15.24 2.42 -18.97
C ILE A 133 14.13 1.73 -18.16
N MET A 134 13.51 0.73 -18.78
CA MET A 134 12.57 -0.17 -18.10
C MET A 134 13.32 -1.44 -17.69
N TYR A 135 13.10 -1.87 -16.46
CA TYR A 135 13.74 -3.03 -15.85
C TYR A 135 12.68 -4.07 -15.51
N PHE A 136 12.91 -5.31 -15.90
CA PHE A 136 12.02 -6.43 -15.62
C PHE A 136 12.81 -7.57 -15.01
N ILE A 137 12.28 -8.16 -13.95
CA ILE A 137 12.94 -9.32 -13.38
C ILE A 137 12.51 -10.59 -14.10
N ASN A 138 13.47 -11.36 -14.59
CA ASN A 138 13.25 -12.64 -15.26
C ASN A 138 13.73 -13.78 -14.36
N ARG A 139 12.77 -14.53 -13.87
CA ARG A 139 12.96 -15.62 -12.92
C ARG A 139 13.63 -16.84 -13.51
N GLU A 140 13.38 -17.14 -14.79
CA GLU A 140 13.93 -18.31 -15.46
C GLU A 140 15.43 -18.15 -15.76
N THR A 141 15.80 -16.96 -16.19
CA THR A 141 17.19 -16.64 -16.49
C THR A 141 17.94 -16.06 -15.29
N GLU A 142 17.21 -15.80 -14.17
CA GLU A 142 17.75 -15.13 -12.98
C GLU A 142 18.50 -13.86 -13.37
N SER A 143 17.83 -13.00 -14.11
CA SER A 143 18.42 -11.78 -14.65
C SER A 143 17.44 -10.63 -14.64
N ILE A 144 17.99 -9.43 -14.73
CA ILE A 144 17.23 -8.21 -14.97
C ILE A 144 17.28 -7.93 -16.46
N VAL A 145 16.13 -8.01 -17.12
CA VAL A 145 15.96 -7.62 -18.53
C VAL A 145 15.79 -6.12 -18.57
N ARG A 146 16.48 -5.46 -19.52
CA ARG A 146 16.45 -4.01 -19.67
C ARG A 146 15.95 -3.63 -21.06
N VAL A 147 15.09 -2.63 -21.12
CA VAL A 147 14.53 -2.09 -22.36
C VAL A 147 14.69 -0.58 -22.37
N ASP A 148 15.23 -0.03 -23.45
CA ASP A 148 15.25 1.41 -23.65
C ASP A 148 13.82 1.94 -23.78
N GLY A 149 13.39 2.81 -22.87
CA GLY A 149 12.04 3.32 -22.83
C GLY A 149 11.65 4.24 -23.98
N ALA A 150 12.63 4.82 -24.67
CA ALA A 150 12.38 5.68 -25.83
C ALA A 150 12.23 4.91 -27.13
N THR A 151 13.03 3.83 -27.32
CA THR A 151 13.09 3.09 -28.59
C THR A 151 12.44 1.72 -28.54
N GLY A 152 12.32 1.12 -27.35
CA GLY A 152 11.91 -0.27 -27.18
C GLY A 152 13.01 -1.29 -27.43
N ASP A 153 14.24 -0.82 -27.64
CA ASP A 153 15.37 -1.72 -27.90
C ASP A 153 15.75 -2.48 -26.62
N MET A 154 16.02 -3.77 -26.79
CA MET A 154 16.57 -4.59 -25.72
C MET A 154 18.02 -4.22 -25.47
N LEU A 155 18.34 -3.99 -24.21
CA LEU A 155 19.70 -3.84 -23.73
C LEU A 155 20.21 -5.18 -23.19
N ASP A 156 21.53 -5.30 -23.03
CA ASP A 156 22.11 -6.52 -22.46
C ASP A 156 21.53 -6.78 -21.06
N PRO A 157 21.01 -7.99 -20.79
CA PRO A 157 20.46 -8.32 -19.47
C PRO A 157 21.57 -8.40 -18.44
N ILE A 158 21.23 -8.07 -17.19
CA ILE A 158 22.14 -8.20 -16.05
C ILE A 158 21.86 -9.55 -15.38
N LYS A 159 22.82 -10.47 -15.41
CA LYS A 159 22.72 -11.73 -14.69
C LYS A 159 22.86 -11.47 -13.19
N ILE A 160 21.88 -11.88 -12.41
CA ILE A 160 21.94 -11.76 -10.94
C ILE A 160 22.83 -12.88 -10.39
N THR A 161 23.75 -12.51 -9.52
CA THR A 161 24.73 -13.43 -8.92
C THR A 161 24.76 -13.26 -7.40
N GLY A 162 25.04 -14.34 -6.71
CA GLY A 162 25.14 -14.39 -5.25
C GLY A 162 24.98 -15.82 -4.77
N ASP A 163 25.56 -16.12 -3.62
CA ASP A 163 25.44 -17.43 -3.00
C ASP A 163 24.12 -17.57 -2.26
N HIS A 164 23.42 -18.68 -2.46
CA HIS A 164 22.20 -19.04 -1.72
C HIS A 164 21.08 -17.98 -1.76
N LEU A 165 20.92 -17.28 -2.90
CA LEU A 165 19.87 -16.26 -3.04
C LEU A 165 18.49 -16.84 -2.76
N PHE A 166 17.71 -16.16 -1.90
CA PHE A 166 16.38 -16.56 -1.45
C PHE A 166 16.33 -17.91 -0.72
N GLN A 167 17.47 -18.36 -0.18
CA GLN A 167 17.56 -19.56 0.65
C GLN A 167 17.85 -19.20 2.09
N VAL A 168 17.52 -20.11 2.98
CA VAL A 168 17.82 -20.04 4.41
C VAL A 168 18.73 -21.17 4.83
N GLU A 169 19.65 -20.84 5.70
CA GLU A 169 20.55 -21.81 6.30
C GLU A 169 19.82 -22.63 7.36
N ASN A 170 19.97 -23.93 7.31
CA ASN A 170 19.49 -24.86 8.32
C ASN A 170 20.68 -25.58 8.92
N VAL A 171 20.83 -25.50 10.22
CA VAL A 171 21.87 -26.21 10.97
C VAL A 171 21.24 -27.37 11.69
N ASP A 172 21.72 -28.56 11.41
CA ASP A 172 21.34 -29.75 12.20
C ASP A 172 22.01 -29.68 13.59
N GLU A 173 21.19 -29.48 14.61
CA GLU A 173 21.69 -29.32 15.99
C GLU A 173 22.46 -30.57 16.53
N ALA A 174 22.19 -31.75 15.98
CA ALA A 174 22.82 -32.98 16.43
C ALA A 174 24.17 -33.23 15.77
N THR A 175 24.32 -32.84 14.50
CA THR A 175 25.54 -33.09 13.72
C THR A 175 26.38 -31.84 13.50
N GLY A 176 25.78 -30.65 13.60
CA GLY A 176 26.38 -29.35 13.22
C GLY A 176 26.52 -29.19 11.72
N GLU A 177 25.89 -30.06 10.92
CA GLU A 177 25.90 -29.93 9.46
C GLU A 177 24.97 -28.82 8.99
N THR A 178 25.45 -28.03 8.02
CA THR A 178 24.69 -26.97 7.40
C THR A 178 24.08 -27.44 6.09
N SER A 179 22.82 -27.09 5.87
CA SER A 179 22.10 -27.28 4.61
C SER A 179 21.33 -26.01 4.24
N TRP A 180 20.91 -25.89 2.99
CA TRP A 180 20.17 -24.74 2.49
C TRP A 180 18.82 -25.18 1.94
N SER A 181 17.77 -24.42 2.25
CA SER A 181 16.44 -24.63 1.71
C SER A 181 15.84 -23.31 1.19
N ASP A 182 14.90 -23.41 0.27
CA ASP A 182 14.24 -22.21 -0.24
C ASP A 182 13.43 -21.51 0.86
N GLY A 183 13.75 -20.24 1.10
CA GLY A 183 13.07 -19.39 2.07
C GLY A 183 11.79 -18.77 1.52
N VAL A 184 11.59 -18.79 0.19
CA VAL A 184 10.47 -18.18 -0.53
C VAL A 184 9.79 -19.21 -1.42
N THR A 185 8.56 -18.92 -1.87
CA THR A 185 7.87 -19.76 -2.87
C THR A 185 8.46 -19.58 -4.26
N LEU A 186 8.71 -18.33 -4.63
CA LEU A 186 9.25 -17.98 -5.95
C LEU A 186 10.38 -16.96 -5.78
N LYS A 187 11.56 -17.28 -6.29
CA LYS A 187 12.70 -16.38 -6.34
C LYS A 187 12.48 -15.33 -7.44
N PHE A 188 13.09 -14.17 -7.32
CA PHE A 188 13.12 -13.15 -8.37
C PHE A 188 11.70 -12.76 -8.84
N ASN A 189 10.87 -12.25 -7.95
CA ASN A 189 9.47 -11.98 -8.27
C ASN A 189 9.14 -10.50 -8.52
N ASP A 190 9.79 -9.58 -7.81
CA ASP A 190 9.56 -8.14 -7.97
C ASP A 190 10.86 -7.34 -7.96
N ILE A 191 10.82 -6.16 -8.58
CA ILE A 191 11.94 -5.24 -8.72
C ILE A 191 11.46 -3.82 -8.48
N LYS A 192 12.20 -3.05 -7.70
CA LYS A 192 11.94 -1.63 -7.43
C LYS A 192 13.27 -0.86 -7.40
N PHE A 193 13.18 0.44 -7.54
CA PHE A 193 14.25 1.36 -7.20
C PHE A 193 13.83 2.17 -5.98
N ASP A 194 14.76 2.37 -5.06
CA ASP A 194 14.59 3.34 -4.00
C ASP A 194 14.78 4.78 -4.51
N SER A 195 14.69 5.78 -3.64
CA SER A 195 14.77 7.18 -4.03
C SER A 195 16.18 7.60 -4.50
N GLU A 196 17.21 6.91 -4.06
CA GLU A 196 18.61 7.13 -4.49
C GLU A 196 18.97 6.31 -5.74
N GLY A 197 18.07 5.41 -6.13
CA GLY A 197 18.20 4.60 -7.33
C GLY A 197 18.93 3.28 -7.12
N ASN A 198 18.98 2.80 -5.89
CA ASN A 198 19.43 1.44 -5.59
C ASN A 198 18.40 0.42 -6.09
N CYS A 199 18.88 -0.59 -6.81
CA CYS A 199 18.03 -1.61 -7.42
C CYS A 199 17.72 -2.69 -6.39
N LEU A 200 16.45 -2.82 -6.01
CA LEU A 200 15.99 -3.78 -5.02
C LEU A 200 15.15 -4.88 -5.69
N ILE A 201 15.33 -6.12 -5.24
CA ILE A 201 14.55 -7.26 -5.71
C ILE A 201 14.00 -8.06 -4.54
N SER A 202 12.84 -8.69 -4.72
CA SER A 202 12.26 -9.60 -3.74
C SER A 202 11.79 -10.91 -4.35
N GLY A 203 11.60 -11.91 -3.48
CA GLY A 203 10.88 -13.14 -3.79
C GLY A 203 9.38 -13.01 -3.49
N CYS A 204 8.59 -13.97 -3.98
CA CYS A 204 7.19 -14.14 -3.57
C CYS A 204 7.11 -15.14 -2.41
N ILE A 205 6.38 -14.78 -1.37
CA ILE A 205 6.01 -15.69 -0.29
C ILE A 205 4.50 -15.97 -0.35
N THR A 206 4.09 -17.14 0.11
CA THR A 206 2.68 -17.57 0.15
C THR A 206 2.25 -18.06 1.53
N SER A 207 3.12 -17.89 2.52
CA SER A 207 2.89 -18.30 3.90
C SER A 207 3.75 -17.49 4.85
N GLN A 208 3.22 -17.19 6.03
CA GLN A 208 3.96 -16.58 7.13
C GLN A 208 5.15 -17.41 7.62
N ASN A 209 5.21 -18.69 7.27
CA ASN A 209 6.34 -19.57 7.60
C ASN A 209 7.53 -19.41 6.64
N GLN A 210 7.39 -18.59 5.62
CA GLN A 210 8.46 -18.24 4.69
C GLN A 210 9.10 -16.91 5.07
N TYR A 211 10.18 -16.58 4.39
CA TYR A 211 10.95 -15.38 4.67
C TYR A 211 10.67 -14.32 3.61
N PHE A 212 10.21 -13.14 4.02
CA PHE A 212 10.23 -12.00 3.14
C PHE A 212 11.65 -11.46 3.08
N MET A 213 12.26 -11.55 1.90
CA MET A 213 13.65 -11.21 1.65
C MET A 213 13.75 -10.13 0.59
N VAL A 214 14.54 -9.09 0.87
CA VAL A 214 14.87 -8.04 -0.07
C VAL A 214 16.39 -8.00 -0.27
N TYR A 215 16.81 -8.00 -1.53
CA TYR A 215 18.20 -7.90 -1.94
C TYR A 215 18.41 -6.62 -2.73
N GLU A 216 19.54 -5.99 -2.56
CA GLU A 216 20.06 -4.99 -3.47
C GLU A 216 20.90 -5.65 -4.56
N VAL A 217 20.74 -5.19 -5.81
CA VAL A 217 21.52 -5.68 -6.96
C VAL A 217 22.36 -4.54 -7.51
N ASP A 218 23.65 -4.72 -7.53
CA ASP A 218 24.58 -3.86 -8.26
C ASP A 218 24.34 -4.03 -9.77
N LEU A 219 23.87 -2.99 -10.43
CA LEU A 219 23.52 -3.03 -11.85
C LEU A 219 24.73 -3.13 -12.78
N GLU A 220 25.95 -2.90 -12.31
CA GLU A 220 27.16 -3.04 -13.10
C GLU A 220 27.67 -4.50 -13.11
N THR A 221 27.60 -5.15 -11.97
CA THR A 221 28.17 -6.48 -11.76
C THR A 221 27.13 -7.59 -11.69
N GLY A 222 25.89 -7.25 -11.36
CA GLY A 222 24.82 -8.20 -11.08
C GLY A 222 24.91 -8.84 -9.68
N ALA A 223 25.85 -8.42 -8.85
CA ALA A 223 26.00 -8.96 -7.51
C ALA A 223 24.83 -8.56 -6.63
N ALA A 224 24.19 -9.54 -5.98
CA ALA A 224 23.07 -9.32 -5.07
C ALA A 224 23.52 -9.45 -3.61
N THR A 225 23.17 -8.45 -2.81
CA THR A 225 23.45 -8.38 -1.38
C THR A 225 22.13 -8.39 -0.60
N LEU A 226 22.00 -9.25 0.40
CA LEU A 226 20.82 -9.28 1.25
C LEU A 226 20.74 -8.02 2.09
N ILE A 227 19.63 -7.28 1.94
CA ILE A 227 19.34 -6.09 2.75
C ILE A 227 18.62 -6.50 4.03
N PHE A 228 17.55 -7.29 3.89
CA PHE A 228 16.90 -7.85 5.07
C PHE A 228 16.14 -9.13 4.76
N SER A 229 15.87 -9.88 5.83
CA SER A 229 15.11 -11.12 5.80
C SER A 229 14.31 -11.23 7.09
N GLU A 230 13.00 -11.38 6.99
CA GLU A 230 12.12 -11.64 8.15
C GLU A 230 11.23 -12.85 7.86
N ARG A 231 11.24 -13.81 8.79
CA ARG A 231 10.23 -14.86 8.80
C ARG A 231 9.02 -14.36 9.55
N LEU A 232 7.93 -14.12 8.83
CA LEU A 232 6.77 -13.46 9.41
C LEU A 232 6.15 -14.22 10.57
N GLY A 233 6.23 -15.56 10.55
CA GLY A 233 5.77 -16.41 11.65
C GLY A 233 6.55 -16.28 12.95
N ASP A 234 7.69 -15.62 12.95
CA ASP A 234 8.47 -15.36 14.17
C ASP A 234 8.09 -14.05 14.86
N ASN A 235 7.31 -13.20 14.20
CA ASN A 235 6.82 -11.96 14.78
C ASN A 235 5.50 -12.23 15.52
N PRO A 236 5.42 -12.00 16.85
CA PRO A 236 4.25 -12.33 17.65
C PRO A 236 2.98 -11.55 17.26
N ASP A 237 3.14 -10.38 16.63
CA ASP A 237 2.02 -9.51 16.31
C ASP A 237 1.20 -10.05 15.12
N TYR A 238 1.80 -10.87 14.27
CA TYR A 238 1.13 -11.44 13.09
C TYR A 238 1.52 -12.87 12.73
N ALA A 239 2.16 -13.60 13.66
CA ALA A 239 2.63 -14.98 13.44
C ALA A 239 1.55 -15.96 12.97
N GLU A 240 0.32 -15.78 13.43
CA GLU A 240 -0.81 -16.64 13.10
C GLU A 240 -1.61 -16.14 11.88
N ILE A 241 -1.19 -15.02 11.27
CA ILE A 241 -1.90 -14.41 10.15
C ILE A 241 -1.36 -14.97 8.84
N ALA A 242 -2.22 -15.64 8.09
CA ALA A 242 -1.86 -16.08 6.74
C ALA A 242 -1.52 -14.87 5.86
N CYS A 243 -0.45 -14.95 5.11
CA CYS A 243 -0.02 -13.88 4.22
C CYS A 243 0.55 -14.41 2.90
N ARG A 244 0.48 -13.54 1.90
CA ARG A 244 1.13 -13.72 0.60
C ARG A 244 1.60 -12.38 0.09
N PHE A 245 2.87 -12.27 -0.26
CA PHE A 245 3.43 -11.08 -0.90
C PHE A 245 3.89 -11.42 -2.31
N ASP A 246 3.26 -10.81 -3.29
CA ASP A 246 3.65 -10.92 -4.70
C ASP A 246 4.57 -9.76 -5.11
N ALA A 247 4.49 -8.63 -4.41
CA ALA A 247 5.24 -7.42 -4.71
C ALA A 247 5.53 -6.64 -3.42
N PHE A 248 6.39 -5.64 -3.53
CA PHE A 248 6.72 -4.70 -2.46
C PHE A 248 6.78 -3.27 -3.00
N GLY A 249 6.75 -2.30 -2.10
CA GLY A 249 7.02 -0.89 -2.37
C GLY A 249 8.17 -0.40 -1.52
N VAL A 250 8.87 0.62 -1.99
CA VAL A 250 9.93 1.29 -1.25
C VAL A 250 9.90 2.78 -1.53
N ASN A 251 10.20 3.58 -0.51
CA ASN A 251 10.43 5.02 -0.63
C ASN A 251 11.52 5.41 0.39
N GLY A 252 12.37 6.36 0.01
CA GLY A 252 13.55 6.75 0.79
C GLY A 252 14.81 6.06 0.32
N ASP A 253 15.89 6.20 1.07
CA ASP A 253 17.21 5.63 0.83
C ASP A 253 17.41 4.37 1.68
N ILE A 254 17.62 3.23 1.05
CA ILE A 254 17.80 1.95 1.77
C ILE A 254 19.07 1.92 2.63
N HIS A 255 20.04 2.78 2.34
CA HIS A 255 21.27 2.94 3.13
C HIS A 255 21.19 4.06 4.18
N GLY A 256 20.13 4.84 4.14
CA GLY A 256 19.78 5.90 5.08
C GLY A 256 18.44 5.60 5.76
N ASN A 257 17.45 6.42 5.45
CA ASN A 257 16.08 6.24 5.93
C ASN A 257 15.16 5.85 4.78
N ALA A 258 14.36 4.83 4.97
CA ALA A 258 13.39 4.36 3.99
C ALA A 258 12.21 3.67 4.65
N CYS A 259 11.15 3.48 3.86
CA CYS A 259 10.03 2.63 4.19
C CYS A 259 9.91 1.52 3.13
N ILE A 260 9.90 0.27 3.58
CA ILE A 260 9.55 -0.89 2.76
C ILE A 260 8.15 -1.33 3.15
N MET A 261 7.29 -1.60 2.18
CA MET A 261 5.92 -2.07 2.44
C MET A 261 5.56 -3.24 1.54
N ALA A 262 4.66 -4.10 2.03
CA ALA A 262 4.05 -5.17 1.23
C ALA A 262 2.57 -5.27 1.56
N ALA A 263 1.73 -5.50 0.55
CA ALA A 263 0.29 -5.72 0.73
C ALA A 263 -0.04 -7.21 0.55
N ASP A 264 -0.98 -7.69 1.36
CA ASP A 264 -1.37 -9.10 1.37
C ASP A 264 -2.26 -9.47 0.19
N ALA A 265 -1.95 -10.58 -0.45
CA ALA A 265 -2.68 -11.15 -1.59
C ALA A 265 -3.56 -12.37 -1.22
N THR A 266 -3.77 -12.67 0.06
CA THR A 266 -4.61 -13.81 0.49
C THR A 266 -6.08 -13.49 0.58
N GLY A 267 -6.47 -12.23 0.36
CA GLY A 267 -7.85 -11.76 0.50
C GLY A 267 -8.11 -11.03 1.81
N THR A 268 -7.07 -10.61 2.51
CA THR A 268 -7.16 -9.70 3.65
C THR A 268 -6.94 -8.25 3.22
N TRP A 269 -7.21 -7.33 4.14
CA TRP A 269 -6.91 -5.92 4.01
C TRP A 269 -5.67 -5.55 4.82
N ASN A 270 -4.68 -6.42 4.87
CA ASN A 270 -3.47 -6.25 5.63
C ASN A 270 -2.33 -5.70 4.78
N VAL A 271 -1.60 -4.77 5.37
CA VAL A 271 -0.38 -4.19 4.85
C VAL A 271 0.71 -4.35 5.90
N TYR A 272 1.90 -4.61 5.47
CA TYR A 272 3.07 -4.79 6.32
C TYR A 272 4.07 -3.68 6.01
N ARG A 273 4.67 -3.09 7.04
CA ARG A 273 5.61 -1.98 6.93
C ARG A 273 6.89 -2.29 7.69
N TRP A 274 8.02 -2.00 7.10
CA TRP A 274 9.35 -2.03 7.72
C TRP A 274 9.99 -0.66 7.53
N LEU A 275 10.37 -0.01 8.63
CA LEU A 275 11.13 1.23 8.59
C LEU A 275 12.63 0.92 8.57
N VAL A 276 13.35 1.68 7.78
CA VAL A 276 14.80 1.65 7.70
C VAL A 276 15.33 2.91 8.34
N GLU A 277 16.19 2.79 9.33
CA GLU A 277 16.86 3.90 10.01
C GLU A 277 18.37 3.68 9.92
N ASP A 278 19.10 4.67 9.41
CA ASP A 278 20.56 4.60 9.21
C ASP A 278 21.00 3.30 8.47
N GLY A 279 20.22 2.85 7.49
CA GLY A 279 20.48 1.63 6.71
C GLY A 279 20.16 0.31 7.43
N VAL A 280 19.53 0.36 8.60
CA VAL A 280 19.11 -0.83 9.35
C VAL A 280 17.60 -0.99 9.29
N VAL A 281 17.16 -2.14 8.79
CA VAL A 281 15.74 -2.46 8.72
C VAL A 281 15.22 -2.90 10.08
N GLY A 282 14.20 -2.20 10.57
CA GLY A 282 13.52 -2.51 11.83
C GLY A 282 12.60 -3.73 11.73
N GLN A 283 11.95 -4.07 12.84
CA GLN A 283 10.93 -5.11 12.88
C GLN A 283 9.70 -4.68 12.08
N GLY A 284 9.08 -5.63 11.38
CA GLY A 284 7.86 -5.37 10.62
C GLY A 284 6.66 -5.04 11.51
N GLU A 285 5.82 -4.16 11.02
CA GLU A 285 4.55 -3.75 11.62
C GLU A 285 3.39 -4.19 10.74
N LEU A 286 2.29 -4.63 11.35
CA LEU A 286 1.06 -4.94 10.67
C LEU A 286 0.12 -3.72 10.71
N ILE A 287 -0.30 -3.26 9.55
CA ILE A 287 -1.33 -2.25 9.37
C ILE A 287 -2.58 -2.95 8.84
N SER A 288 -3.62 -3.07 9.66
CA SER A 288 -4.92 -3.55 9.20
C SER A 288 -5.71 -2.38 8.65
N ILE A 289 -6.08 -2.44 7.39
CA ILE A 289 -6.85 -1.39 6.74
C ILE A 289 -8.24 -1.32 7.36
N LEU A 290 -8.58 -0.14 7.84
CA LEU A 290 -9.88 0.17 8.42
C LEU A 290 -10.76 0.81 7.34
N LEU A 291 -11.50 -0.03 6.64
CA LEU A 291 -12.55 0.45 5.74
C LEU A 291 -13.73 0.89 6.60
N ASP A 292 -14.36 2.00 6.24
CA ASP A 292 -15.56 2.47 6.93
C ASP A 292 -16.75 1.53 6.67
N PRO A 293 -17.18 0.74 7.66
CA PRO A 293 -18.27 -0.21 7.49
C PRO A 293 -19.63 0.43 7.21
N GLU A 294 -19.73 1.75 7.35
CA GLU A 294 -20.97 2.50 7.09
C GLU A 294 -20.99 3.20 5.74
N SER A 295 -19.89 3.17 4.98
CA SER A 295 -19.91 3.68 3.62
C SER A 295 -20.44 2.60 2.68
N ASP A 296 -21.72 2.67 2.36
CA ASP A 296 -22.44 1.76 1.44
C ASP A 296 -21.77 1.61 0.05
N GLU A 297 -20.81 2.43 -0.29
CA GLU A 297 -20.28 2.52 -1.63
C GLU A 297 -18.86 1.97 -1.78
N SER A 298 -17.99 2.07 -0.77
CA SER A 298 -16.61 1.62 -0.91
C SER A 298 -16.41 0.16 -0.53
N LEU A 299 -17.24 -0.34 0.36
CA LEU A 299 -17.08 -1.68 0.92
C LEU A 299 -17.82 -2.77 0.18
N ALA A 300 -18.81 -2.39 -0.62
CA ALA A 300 -19.40 -3.31 -1.59
C ALA A 300 -18.34 -3.88 -2.55
N ILE A 301 -17.09 -3.33 -2.48
CA ILE A 301 -16.08 -3.67 -3.44
C ILE A 301 -15.50 -5.01 -3.17
N ASN A 302 -15.42 -5.49 -1.96
CA ASN A 302 -15.01 -6.88 -1.82
C ASN A 302 -14.76 -7.36 -0.39
N ALA A 303 -15.35 -8.45 -0.04
CA ALA A 303 -14.91 -9.29 1.07
C ALA A 303 -13.55 -9.99 0.81
N ALA A 304 -12.93 -9.77 -0.36
CA ALA A 304 -11.75 -10.50 -0.81
C ALA A 304 -10.44 -9.70 -0.71
N GLY A 305 -10.41 -8.61 0.04
CA GLY A 305 -9.21 -7.79 0.22
C GLY A 305 -8.73 -7.13 -1.08
N PHE A 306 -7.45 -6.81 -1.16
CA PHE A 306 -6.85 -6.23 -2.36
C PHE A 306 -6.89 -7.17 -3.58
N GLY A 307 -6.97 -8.46 -3.35
CA GLY A 307 -6.92 -9.47 -4.40
C GLY A 307 -5.51 -9.90 -4.77
N THR A 308 -5.35 -10.45 -5.96
CA THR A 308 -4.09 -11.02 -6.43
C THR A 308 -3.10 -9.93 -6.81
N ALA A 309 -1.83 -10.14 -6.46
CA ALA A 309 -0.68 -9.31 -6.85
C ALA A 309 -0.86 -7.80 -6.56
N PRO A 310 -1.26 -7.42 -5.35
CA PRO A 310 -1.39 -6.01 -5.02
C PRO A 310 -0.04 -5.30 -5.13
N GLN A 311 -0.08 -4.06 -5.64
CA GLN A 311 1.06 -3.16 -5.66
C GLN A 311 0.89 -2.13 -4.56
N ILE A 312 1.98 -1.76 -3.92
CA ILE A 312 1.98 -0.78 -2.83
C ILE A 312 3.05 0.28 -3.08
N PHE A 313 2.73 1.52 -2.79
CA PHE A 313 3.58 2.67 -3.08
C PHE A 313 3.60 3.61 -1.87
N PRO A 314 4.55 3.46 -0.93
CA PRO A 314 4.74 4.44 0.14
C PRO A 314 5.10 5.79 -0.47
N GLN A 315 4.54 6.87 0.08
CA GLN A 315 4.69 8.22 -0.46
C GLN A 315 5.85 8.99 0.21
N ASP A 316 6.34 8.48 1.31
CA ASP A 316 7.47 9.03 2.05
C ASP A 316 8.28 7.91 2.73
N GLU A 317 9.42 8.29 3.31
CA GLU A 317 10.36 7.39 4.00
C GLU A 317 9.83 6.80 5.32
N LEU A 318 8.69 7.28 5.81
CA LEU A 318 8.01 6.77 7.00
C LEU A 318 6.79 5.89 6.64
N GLY A 319 6.35 5.93 5.37
CA GLY A 319 5.10 5.30 4.97
C GLY A 319 3.89 5.94 5.65
N SER A 320 3.94 7.27 5.90
CA SER A 320 2.86 8.03 6.53
C SER A 320 1.59 8.04 5.67
N LEU A 321 1.79 8.01 4.35
CA LEU A 321 0.77 7.79 3.34
C LEU A 321 1.25 6.73 2.37
N PHE A 322 0.34 5.91 1.89
CA PHE A 322 0.68 4.91 0.88
C PHE A 322 -0.52 4.58 -0.02
N TYR A 323 -0.24 4.40 -1.30
CA TYR A 323 -1.22 3.85 -2.24
C TYR A 323 -1.15 2.33 -2.26
N VAL A 324 -2.32 1.70 -2.36
CA VAL A 324 -2.42 0.28 -2.69
C VAL A 324 -3.35 0.12 -3.88
N ASP A 325 -2.92 -0.66 -4.86
CA ASP A 325 -3.70 -1.10 -6.02
C ASP A 325 -3.66 -2.63 -6.07
N GLY A 326 -4.75 -3.26 -6.44
CA GLY A 326 -4.85 -4.71 -6.51
C GLY A 326 -5.86 -5.16 -7.55
N PHE A 327 -5.93 -6.47 -7.79
CA PHE A 327 -6.84 -7.04 -8.79
C PHE A 327 -8.31 -6.69 -8.52
N ASN A 328 -8.68 -6.54 -7.26
CA ASN A 328 -10.06 -6.28 -6.84
C ASN A 328 -10.34 -4.81 -6.54
N THR A 329 -9.33 -3.94 -6.62
CA THR A 329 -9.47 -2.54 -6.20
C THR A 329 -8.86 -1.60 -7.22
N LEU A 330 -9.40 -0.38 -7.31
CA LEU A 330 -8.70 0.75 -7.89
C LEU A 330 -7.65 1.25 -6.88
N PRO A 331 -6.66 2.06 -7.29
CA PRO A 331 -5.74 2.67 -6.36
C PRO A 331 -6.47 3.37 -5.23
N MET A 332 -6.08 3.10 -4.01
CA MET A 332 -6.61 3.71 -2.79
C MET A 332 -5.45 4.27 -1.98
N LEU A 333 -5.64 5.45 -1.42
CA LEU A 333 -4.68 6.10 -0.55
C LEU A 333 -5.08 5.89 0.91
N PHE A 334 -4.14 5.41 1.70
CA PHE A 334 -4.30 5.18 3.15
C PHE A 334 -3.27 5.99 3.94
N ASP A 335 -3.61 6.27 5.19
CA ASP A 335 -2.66 6.80 6.17
C ASP A 335 -1.94 5.68 6.94
N GLU A 336 -0.98 6.05 7.78
CA GLU A 336 -0.16 5.14 8.58
C GLU A 336 -0.97 4.27 9.56
N GLY A 337 -2.17 4.69 9.91
CA GLY A 337 -3.12 3.93 10.74
C GLY A 337 -4.01 2.99 9.94
N GLY A 338 -3.85 2.92 8.62
CA GLY A 338 -4.69 2.12 7.73
C GLY A 338 -6.06 2.73 7.43
N MET A 339 -6.24 4.02 7.68
CA MET A 339 -7.48 4.72 7.36
C MET A 339 -7.49 5.15 5.90
N LEU A 340 -8.60 4.91 5.22
CA LEU A 340 -8.81 5.36 3.85
C LEU A 340 -8.84 6.89 3.79
N VAL A 341 -7.88 7.48 3.08
CA VAL A 341 -7.78 8.92 2.84
C VAL A 341 -8.51 9.31 1.55
N GLU A 342 -8.27 8.55 0.47
CA GLU A 342 -8.85 8.80 -0.84
C GLU A 342 -9.07 7.48 -1.60
N ASP A 343 -10.19 7.38 -2.30
CA ASP A 343 -10.46 6.33 -3.28
C ASP A 343 -10.79 6.94 -4.64
N PHE A 344 -10.44 6.23 -5.70
CA PHE A 344 -10.71 6.65 -7.07
C PHE A 344 -12.02 6.08 -7.63
N ILE A 345 -12.78 5.36 -6.83
CA ILE A 345 -14.04 4.71 -7.22
C ILE A 345 -15.09 5.75 -7.57
N LYS A 346 -15.05 6.87 -6.87
CA LYS A 346 -15.97 8.01 -7.07
C LYS A 346 -15.41 9.10 -7.99
N CYS A 347 -14.36 8.80 -8.72
CA CYS A 347 -13.89 9.73 -9.74
C CYS A 347 -15.07 10.03 -10.68
N PRO A 348 -15.51 11.28 -10.85
CA PRO A 348 -16.63 11.63 -11.73
C PRO A 348 -16.40 11.23 -13.19
N HIS A 349 -15.14 10.98 -13.53
CA HIS A 349 -14.72 10.46 -14.82
C HIS A 349 -14.46 8.95 -14.78
N GLY A 350 -14.58 8.31 -13.61
CA GLY A 350 -14.41 6.87 -13.44
C GLY A 350 -15.39 6.03 -14.23
N THR A 351 -16.51 6.62 -14.62
CA THR A 351 -17.42 6.01 -15.59
C THR A 351 -16.78 5.72 -16.94
N ALA A 352 -15.66 6.35 -17.27
CA ALA A 352 -14.91 6.05 -18.49
C ALA A 352 -14.10 4.76 -18.40
N LEU A 353 -13.94 4.18 -17.23
CA LEU A 353 -13.32 2.86 -17.04
C LEU A 353 -14.32 1.72 -17.21
N TRP A 354 -15.61 2.02 -17.33
CA TRP A 354 -16.63 1.05 -17.66
C TRP A 354 -16.51 0.69 -19.14
N ASN A 355 -16.26 -0.52 -19.43
CA ASN A 355 -15.99 -0.95 -20.80
C ASN A 355 -17.23 -1.16 -21.65
N ASN A 356 -18.44 -1.13 -21.09
CA ASN A 356 -19.67 -1.24 -21.86
C ASN A 356 -20.84 -0.49 -21.20
N GLU A 357 -21.64 0.18 -22.00
CA GLU A 357 -22.89 0.78 -21.59
C GLU A 357 -23.80 -0.27 -20.91
N GLY A 358 -23.96 -0.12 -19.59
CA GLY A 358 -24.90 -0.93 -18.81
C GLY A 358 -24.32 -2.22 -18.17
N ASP A 359 -23.09 -2.58 -18.38
CA ASP A 359 -22.48 -3.68 -17.64
C ASP A 359 -21.83 -3.17 -16.33
N THR A 360 -22.56 -3.29 -15.25
CA THR A 360 -22.09 -2.96 -13.90
C THR A 360 -21.37 -4.11 -13.21
N THR A 361 -21.16 -5.24 -13.88
CA THR A 361 -20.65 -6.46 -13.27
C THR A 361 -19.16 -6.69 -13.49
N THR A 362 -18.54 -5.99 -14.41
CA THR A 362 -17.11 -6.12 -14.71
C THR A 362 -16.37 -4.81 -14.49
N LEU A 363 -16.01 -4.53 -13.27
CA LEU A 363 -14.95 -3.58 -12.96
C LEU A 363 -13.63 -4.23 -13.37
N HIS A 364 -13.01 -3.75 -14.42
CA HIS A 364 -11.59 -3.99 -14.62
C HIS A 364 -10.83 -3.04 -13.69
N THR A 365 -10.60 -3.53 -12.48
CA THR A 365 -10.03 -2.76 -11.37
C THR A 365 -8.58 -3.12 -11.22
N GLY A 366 -7.77 -3.21 -12.00
CA GLY A 366 -6.36 -3.43 -11.80
C GLY A 366 -5.59 -2.93 -13.02
N LEU A 367 -4.77 -1.96 -12.80
CA LEU A 367 -3.63 -1.67 -13.66
C LEU A 367 -2.53 -2.71 -13.40
N ASN A 368 -2.92 -3.98 -13.31
CA ASN A 368 -1.96 -5.07 -13.30
C ASN A 368 -1.42 -5.20 -14.72
N GLY A 369 -0.39 -4.41 -14.98
CA GLY A 369 0.40 -4.50 -16.21
C GLY A 369 1.17 -5.79 -16.31
#